data_e1414d891df7dae6b57f60d01369507f
#
_entry.id   e1414d891df7dae6b57f60d01369507f
#
_cell.length_a   1.000
_cell.length_b   1.000
_cell.length_c   1.000
_cell.angle_alpha   90.00
_cell.angle_beta   90.00
_cell.angle_gamma   90.00
#
_symmetry.space_group_name_H-M   'P 1'
#
loop_
_entity.id
_entity.type
_entity.pdbx_description
1 polymer ?
#
loop_
_entity_poly.entity_id
_entity_poly.type
_entity_poly.pdbx_seq_one_letter_code
_entity_poly.pdbx_strand_id
1 'polypeptide(L)'
;MPVTSAISPFVVRLKGGLVLDKSTFEYDPGEAKTLQNFEPSIKGGYRRLGGTRKNTSNEISGSGNILGITTIGSTIIAARGASLFKASATSTSASWTTITTARSDAVRYNFDTLNFNGTAKVVGVDDDNYAFTYDGSTYALLNGSAGSGAGTAPANPAHVAVHRGRVFFSGMSADTAEIAYTAILSENDFSAASGGGSLQVPDTIVQLKSFREKLIIFCENSIYQLLGSSPSDFVLSPITRDLGCVDGFSVQEFG
;
A
#
# COMPACT_ATOMS: atom_id res chain seq x y z
N MET A 1 29.35 -47.47 46.28
CA MET A 1 28.53 -46.30 46.30
C MET A 1 28.19 -46.00 44.84
N PRO A 2 26.93 -45.87 44.42
CA PRO A 2 26.61 -45.47 43.08
C PRO A 2 26.95 -43.97 42.89
N VAL A 3 27.77 -43.67 41.91
CA VAL A 3 28.06 -42.28 41.50
C VAL A 3 26.83 -41.77 40.73
N THR A 4 26.00 -41.00 41.41
CA THR A 4 24.95 -40.24 40.74
C THR A 4 25.62 -39.12 39.95
N SER A 5 25.80 -39.32 38.66
CA SER A 5 26.18 -38.28 37.71
C SER A 5 25.07 -37.24 37.68
N ALA A 6 25.34 -36.08 38.29
CA ALA A 6 24.43 -34.95 38.20
C ALA A 6 24.41 -34.46 36.74
N ILE A 7 23.30 -34.71 36.02
CA ILE A 7 23.06 -34.14 34.70
C ILE A 7 22.82 -32.66 34.88
N SER A 8 23.80 -31.85 34.51
CA SER A 8 23.65 -30.40 34.50
C SER A 8 22.71 -29.99 33.32
N PRO A 9 21.60 -29.34 33.57
CA PRO A 9 20.70 -28.95 32.48
C PRO A 9 21.41 -27.95 31.56
N PHE A 10 21.47 -28.29 30.28
CA PHE A 10 21.99 -27.41 29.26
C PHE A 10 20.84 -26.51 28.74
N VAL A 11 20.95 -25.20 28.90
CA VAL A 11 19.96 -24.22 28.47
C VAL A 11 20.43 -23.56 27.19
N VAL A 12 19.77 -23.84 26.09
CA VAL A 12 19.96 -23.12 24.83
C VAL A 12 19.02 -21.93 24.79
N ARG A 13 19.59 -20.74 24.71
CA ARG A 13 18.81 -19.51 24.54
C ARG A 13 18.61 -19.24 23.05
N LEU A 14 17.36 -19.28 22.56
CA LEU A 14 17.00 -19.03 21.17
C LEU A 14 17.00 -17.51 20.89
N LYS A 15 18.17 -16.91 20.71
CA LYS A 15 18.34 -15.46 20.48
C LYS A 15 19.08 -15.13 19.18
N GLY A 16 19.62 -16.12 18.49
CA GLY A 16 20.52 -15.92 17.34
C GLY A 16 19.85 -15.51 16.06
N GLY A 17 18.54 -15.66 15.93
CA GLY A 17 17.82 -15.27 14.72
C GLY A 17 17.79 -16.33 13.62
N LEU A 18 17.19 -15.94 12.49
CA LEU A 18 17.25 -16.69 11.25
C LEU A 18 18.55 -16.31 10.53
N VAL A 19 19.39 -17.29 10.29
CA VAL A 19 20.69 -17.14 9.64
C VAL A 19 20.71 -18.01 8.39
N LEU A 20 20.86 -17.41 7.21
CA LEU A 20 20.78 -18.11 5.92
C LEU A 20 22.13 -18.17 5.18
N ASP A 21 23.10 -17.42 5.65
CA ASP A 21 24.40 -17.21 5.00
C ASP A 21 25.53 -18.05 5.58
N LYS A 22 25.28 -18.78 6.67
CA LYS A 22 26.25 -19.66 7.30
C LYS A 22 26.09 -21.13 6.85
N SER A 23 27.21 -21.83 6.79
CA SER A 23 27.22 -23.28 6.69
C SER A 23 26.57 -23.93 7.95
N THR A 24 25.95 -25.09 7.79
CA THR A 24 25.28 -25.80 8.89
C THR A 24 26.19 -26.09 10.09
N PHE A 25 27.50 -26.17 9.86
CA PHE A 25 28.50 -26.42 10.91
C PHE A 25 28.95 -25.16 11.66
N GLU A 26 28.57 -23.98 11.18
CA GLU A 26 28.99 -22.68 11.71
C GLU A 26 27.88 -21.97 12.53
N TYR A 27 26.77 -22.67 12.78
CA TYR A 27 25.67 -22.11 13.55
C TYR A 27 26.05 -22.01 15.03
N ASP A 28 25.83 -20.83 15.58
CA ASP A 28 25.94 -20.62 17.02
C ASP A 28 24.71 -21.18 17.76
N PRO A 29 24.86 -21.59 19.03
CA PRO A 29 23.72 -22.04 19.82
C PRO A 29 22.61 -20.99 19.90
N GLY A 30 21.43 -21.33 19.39
CA GLY A 30 20.27 -20.44 19.37
C GLY A 30 20.00 -19.76 18.04
N GLU A 31 20.85 -19.92 17.03
CA GLU A 31 20.56 -19.57 15.64
C GLU A 31 19.67 -20.63 14.98
N ALA A 32 18.86 -20.22 14.01
CA ALA A 32 17.96 -21.11 13.31
C ALA A 32 18.13 -20.97 11.79
N LYS A 33 18.19 -22.10 11.09
CA LYS A 33 18.17 -22.17 9.62
C LYS A 33 16.76 -21.96 9.05
N THR A 34 15.72 -22.30 9.81
CA THR A 34 14.33 -22.16 9.43
C THR A 34 13.52 -21.67 10.63
N LEU A 35 12.82 -20.57 10.45
CA LEU A 35 11.86 -20.03 11.40
C LEU A 35 10.53 -19.86 10.69
N GLN A 36 9.59 -20.76 10.92
CA GLN A 36 8.26 -20.71 10.34
C GLN A 36 7.21 -20.53 11.42
N ASN A 37 6.35 -19.52 11.25
CA ASN A 37 5.31 -19.15 12.21
C ASN A 37 5.85 -18.72 13.59
N PHE A 38 7.02 -18.06 13.61
CA PHE A 38 7.60 -17.45 14.80
C PHE A 38 7.90 -15.99 14.55
N GLU A 39 7.79 -15.17 15.58
CA GLU A 39 8.19 -13.78 15.60
C GLU A 39 9.14 -13.48 16.76
N PRO A 40 10.03 -12.47 16.66
CA PRO A 40 10.86 -12.05 17.77
C PRO A 40 9.99 -11.62 18.96
N SER A 41 10.37 -12.02 20.16
CA SER A 41 9.69 -11.60 21.39
C SER A 41 10.40 -10.41 22.03
N ILE A 42 9.63 -9.43 22.48
CA ILE A 42 10.15 -8.25 23.23
C ILE A 42 10.93 -8.69 24.48
N LYS A 43 10.58 -9.82 25.06
CA LYS A 43 11.28 -10.42 26.22
C LYS A 43 12.55 -11.20 25.84
N GLY A 44 12.93 -11.19 24.58
CA GLY A 44 14.01 -11.97 23.99
C GLY A 44 13.56 -13.39 23.58
N GLY A 45 14.27 -13.95 22.59
CA GLY A 45 13.90 -15.21 21.96
C GLY A 45 12.77 -15.07 20.95
N TYR A 46 12.06 -16.17 20.70
CA TYR A 46 10.97 -16.24 19.73
C TYR A 46 9.69 -16.69 20.40
N ARG A 47 8.57 -16.16 19.92
CA ARG A 47 7.25 -16.67 20.25
C ARG A 47 6.57 -17.18 18.99
N ARG A 48 5.76 -18.19 19.13
CA ARG A 48 4.93 -18.67 18.04
C ARG A 48 3.89 -17.61 17.69
N LEU A 49 3.71 -17.34 16.40
CA LEU A 49 2.58 -16.53 15.92
C LEU A 49 1.27 -17.19 16.36
N GLY A 50 0.36 -16.38 16.86
CA GLY A 50 -1.00 -16.83 17.13
C GLY A 50 -1.66 -17.33 15.85
N GLY A 51 -2.63 -18.21 15.97
CA GLY A 51 -3.44 -18.64 14.83
C GLY A 51 -4.23 -17.44 14.24
N THR A 52 -4.43 -17.46 12.95
CA THR A 52 -5.32 -16.49 12.29
C THR A 52 -6.77 -16.81 12.59
N ARG A 53 -7.59 -15.79 12.80
CA ARG A 53 -9.04 -15.91 12.94
C ARG A 53 -9.70 -15.21 11.76
N LYS A 54 -10.71 -15.86 11.15
CA LYS A 54 -11.54 -15.21 10.15
C LYS A 54 -12.24 -13.98 10.75
N ASN A 55 -12.20 -12.86 10.06
CA ASN A 55 -12.94 -11.66 10.47
C ASN A 55 -14.45 -11.87 10.32
N THR A 56 -14.85 -12.54 9.24
CA THR A 56 -16.26 -12.95 9.01
C THR A 56 -16.32 -14.41 8.58
N SER A 57 -17.41 -15.09 8.93
CA SER A 57 -17.68 -16.46 8.48
C SER A 57 -18.02 -16.55 6.99
N ASN A 58 -18.50 -15.44 6.42
CA ASN A 58 -18.90 -15.36 5.02
C ASN A 58 -17.70 -15.10 4.11
N GLU A 59 -17.68 -15.74 2.97
CA GLU A 59 -16.64 -15.58 1.95
C GLU A 59 -17.08 -14.59 0.88
N ILE A 60 -16.11 -13.91 0.26
CA ILE A 60 -16.38 -13.06 -0.91
C ILE A 60 -16.80 -13.97 -2.06
N SER A 61 -17.89 -13.64 -2.71
CA SER A 61 -18.36 -14.37 -3.90
C SER A 61 -17.40 -14.22 -5.08
N GLY A 62 -17.45 -15.17 -6.00
CA GLY A 62 -16.63 -15.17 -7.23
C GLY A 62 -15.39 -16.08 -7.12
N SER A 63 -14.55 -16.03 -8.12
CA SER A 63 -13.29 -16.77 -8.26
C SER A 63 -12.10 -15.82 -8.31
N GLY A 64 -10.88 -16.36 -8.23
CA GLY A 64 -9.65 -15.58 -8.28
C GLY A 64 -9.14 -15.12 -6.92
N ASN A 65 -8.01 -14.46 -6.95
CA ASN A 65 -7.31 -13.96 -5.78
C ASN A 65 -7.91 -12.66 -5.26
N ILE A 66 -7.64 -12.34 -4.00
CA ILE A 66 -7.84 -11.00 -3.47
C ILE A 66 -6.70 -10.11 -4.00
N LEU A 67 -7.05 -9.09 -4.76
CA LEU A 67 -6.12 -8.21 -5.45
C LEU A 67 -5.75 -6.97 -4.61
N GLY A 68 -6.54 -6.67 -3.60
CA GLY A 68 -6.29 -5.58 -2.67
C GLY A 68 -7.31 -5.55 -1.54
N ILE A 69 -6.91 -4.96 -0.42
CA ILE A 69 -7.77 -4.78 0.73
C ILE A 69 -7.46 -3.44 1.39
N THR A 70 -8.49 -2.75 1.81
CA THR A 70 -8.38 -1.50 2.58
C THR A 70 -9.57 -1.34 3.51
N THR A 71 -9.57 -0.29 4.31
CA THR A 71 -10.67 0.02 5.22
C THR A 71 -11.07 1.48 5.14
N ILE A 72 -12.35 1.76 5.37
CA ILE A 72 -12.87 3.10 5.61
C ILE A 72 -13.81 3.05 6.81
N GLY A 73 -13.44 3.75 7.88
CA GLY A 73 -14.16 3.65 9.14
C GLY A 73 -14.25 2.20 9.62
N SER A 74 -15.47 1.70 9.79
CA SER A 74 -15.76 0.32 10.17
C SER A 74 -16.08 -0.61 8.99
N THR A 75 -15.78 -0.20 7.77
CA THR A 75 -16.02 -0.98 6.55
C THR A 75 -14.71 -1.48 5.97
N ILE A 76 -14.62 -2.78 5.70
CA ILE A 76 -13.55 -3.39 4.91
C ILE A 76 -13.97 -3.34 3.45
N ILE A 77 -13.06 -2.95 2.58
CA ILE A 77 -13.19 -2.99 1.13
C ILE A 77 -12.18 -4.02 0.62
N ALA A 78 -12.62 -4.91 -0.26
CA ALA A 78 -11.77 -5.91 -0.88
C ALA A 78 -12.02 -5.96 -2.40
N ALA A 79 -10.94 -6.06 -3.16
CA ALA A 79 -10.97 -6.29 -4.60
C ALA A 79 -10.77 -7.78 -4.90
N ARG A 80 -11.64 -8.37 -5.72
CA ARG A 80 -11.53 -9.76 -6.19
C ARG A 80 -12.01 -9.85 -7.62
N GLY A 81 -11.15 -10.32 -8.53
CA GLY A 81 -11.45 -10.31 -9.96
C GLY A 81 -11.86 -8.92 -10.45
N ALA A 82 -12.86 -8.82 -11.27
CA ALA A 82 -13.39 -7.57 -11.80
C ALA A 82 -14.32 -6.80 -10.83
N SER A 83 -14.33 -7.13 -9.55
CA SER A 83 -15.32 -6.60 -8.62
C SER A 83 -14.71 -6.06 -7.34
N LEU A 84 -15.36 -5.03 -6.80
CA LEU A 84 -15.10 -4.52 -5.45
C LEU A 84 -16.24 -4.92 -4.51
N PHE A 85 -15.89 -5.33 -3.32
CA PHE A 85 -16.81 -5.76 -2.26
C PHE A 85 -16.57 -4.98 -0.98
N LYS A 86 -17.61 -4.90 -0.17
CA LYS A 86 -17.53 -4.36 1.20
C LYS A 86 -18.14 -5.30 2.23
N ALA A 87 -17.61 -5.24 3.44
CA ALA A 87 -18.19 -5.89 4.61
C ALA A 87 -17.92 -5.05 5.87
N SER A 88 -18.68 -5.29 6.93
CA SER A 88 -18.41 -4.67 8.22
C SER A 88 -17.13 -5.25 8.84
N ALA A 89 -16.23 -4.39 9.32
CA ALA A 89 -15.04 -4.78 10.05
C ALA A 89 -15.33 -5.24 11.50
N THR A 90 -16.48 -4.90 12.02
CA THR A 90 -16.84 -5.14 13.44
C THR A 90 -17.76 -6.34 13.64
N SER A 91 -18.29 -6.93 12.57
CA SER A 91 -19.23 -8.06 12.64
C SER A 91 -18.60 -9.34 12.11
N THR A 92 -18.54 -10.36 12.96
CA THR A 92 -18.05 -11.69 12.59
C THR A 92 -19.01 -12.48 11.69
N SER A 93 -20.22 -12.01 11.51
CA SER A 93 -21.24 -12.57 10.62
C SER A 93 -21.59 -11.66 9.45
N ALA A 94 -20.77 -10.61 9.21
CA ALA A 94 -21.00 -9.69 8.10
C ALA A 94 -20.98 -10.42 6.76
N SER A 95 -21.96 -10.11 5.93
CA SER A 95 -21.99 -10.54 4.54
C SER A 95 -21.23 -9.55 3.66
N TRP A 96 -20.59 -10.05 2.63
CA TRP A 96 -19.96 -9.23 1.61
C TRP A 96 -21.02 -8.71 0.64
N THR A 97 -20.98 -7.41 0.41
CA THR A 97 -21.87 -6.72 -0.55
C THR A 97 -21.03 -6.17 -1.68
N THR A 98 -21.47 -6.34 -2.92
CA THR A 98 -20.79 -5.80 -4.10
C THR A 98 -20.92 -4.28 -4.13
N ILE A 99 -19.79 -3.58 -4.33
CA ILE A 99 -19.74 -2.15 -4.61
C ILE A 99 -19.91 -1.91 -6.10
N THR A 100 -19.11 -2.61 -6.92
CA THR A 100 -19.13 -2.55 -8.39
C THR A 100 -18.60 -3.85 -9.00
N THR A 101 -19.05 -4.16 -10.21
CA THR A 101 -18.55 -5.24 -11.07
C THR A 101 -17.95 -4.71 -12.37
N ALA A 102 -17.76 -3.39 -12.46
CA ALA A 102 -17.36 -2.70 -13.69
C ALA A 102 -15.84 -2.38 -13.70
N ARG A 103 -15.04 -3.22 -13.05
CA ARG A 103 -13.57 -3.18 -13.12
C ARG A 103 -13.09 -4.28 -14.06
N SER A 104 -11.88 -4.14 -14.58
CA SER A 104 -11.20 -5.26 -15.25
C SER A 104 -10.64 -6.23 -14.21
N ASP A 105 -10.30 -7.44 -14.63
CA ASP A 105 -9.59 -8.41 -13.79
C ASP A 105 -8.12 -7.96 -13.68
N ALA A 106 -7.92 -7.00 -12.83
CA ALA A 106 -6.71 -6.21 -12.68
C ALA A 106 -5.61 -6.98 -11.93
N VAL A 107 -4.43 -6.41 -11.90
CA VAL A 107 -3.26 -7.04 -11.27
C VAL A 107 -3.32 -6.87 -9.74
N ARG A 108 -3.12 -5.68 -9.25
CA ARG A 108 -3.13 -5.34 -7.82
C ARG A 108 -3.71 -3.95 -7.61
N TYR A 109 -4.42 -3.78 -6.52
CA TYR A 109 -4.93 -2.47 -6.13
C TYR A 109 -3.95 -1.75 -5.20
N ASN A 110 -3.74 -0.47 -5.46
CA ASN A 110 -3.12 0.45 -4.55
C ASN A 110 -4.20 1.40 -4.01
N PHE A 111 -4.19 1.64 -2.71
CA PHE A 111 -5.19 2.46 -2.04
C PHE A 111 -4.55 3.53 -1.18
N ASP A 112 -5.22 4.67 -1.10
CA ASP A 112 -4.97 5.68 -0.08
C ASP A 112 -6.29 6.25 0.42
N THR A 113 -6.26 7.06 1.45
CA THR A 113 -7.43 7.69 2.04
C THR A 113 -7.35 9.21 1.96
N LEU A 114 -8.46 9.83 1.65
CA LEU A 114 -8.58 11.27 1.63
C LEU A 114 -9.77 11.72 2.49
N ASN A 115 -9.70 12.92 3.01
CA ASN A 115 -10.80 13.58 3.69
C ASN A 115 -10.84 15.04 3.24
N PHE A 116 -11.38 15.24 2.05
CA PHE A 116 -11.62 16.57 1.52
C PHE A 116 -13.06 16.98 1.88
N ASN A 117 -13.22 18.19 2.35
CA ASN A 117 -14.54 18.76 2.70
C ASN A 117 -15.32 17.94 3.78
N GLY A 118 -14.60 17.28 4.68
CA GLY A 118 -15.21 16.58 5.84
C GLY A 118 -15.78 15.19 5.54
N THR A 119 -15.68 14.70 4.30
CA THR A 119 -16.09 13.34 3.94
C THR A 119 -14.86 12.49 3.68
N ALA A 120 -14.65 11.48 4.53
CA ALA A 120 -13.58 10.50 4.32
C ALA A 120 -13.91 9.61 3.12
N LYS A 121 -12.93 9.39 2.24
CA LYS A 121 -13.05 8.50 1.08
C LYS A 121 -11.79 7.65 0.96
N VAL A 122 -11.94 6.44 0.44
CA VAL A 122 -10.85 5.68 -0.13
C VAL A 122 -10.68 6.08 -1.57
N VAL A 123 -9.46 6.31 -2.00
CA VAL A 123 -9.09 6.39 -3.42
C VAL A 123 -8.35 5.11 -3.78
N GLY A 124 -8.67 4.53 -4.94
CA GLY A 124 -8.08 3.28 -5.40
C GLY A 124 -7.73 3.30 -6.87
N VAL A 125 -6.64 2.61 -7.20
CA VAL A 125 -6.10 2.43 -8.56
C VAL A 125 -5.71 0.97 -8.75
N ASP A 126 -5.67 0.51 -10.01
CA ASP A 126 -5.43 -0.90 -10.35
C ASP A 126 -4.70 -1.13 -11.69
N ASP A 127 -4.02 -0.11 -12.22
CA ASP A 127 -3.23 -0.17 -13.46
C ASP A 127 -4.02 -0.51 -14.75
N ASP A 128 -5.33 -0.75 -14.67
CA ASP A 128 -6.12 -1.16 -15.84
C ASP A 128 -7.38 -0.31 -16.05
N ASN A 129 -7.76 0.46 -15.04
CA ASN A 129 -8.95 1.29 -15.08
C ASN A 129 -8.67 2.70 -14.55
N TYR A 130 -9.56 3.64 -14.84
CA TYR A 130 -9.55 4.93 -14.14
C TYR A 130 -9.57 4.73 -12.63
N ALA A 131 -8.86 5.61 -11.93
CA ALA A 131 -8.94 5.70 -10.47
C ALA A 131 -10.40 5.89 -10.01
N PHE A 132 -10.69 5.52 -8.79
CA PHE A 132 -12.02 5.68 -8.20
C PHE A 132 -11.93 6.19 -6.76
N THR A 133 -13.05 6.73 -6.28
CA THR A 133 -13.26 6.97 -4.85
C THR A 133 -14.47 6.20 -4.34
N TYR A 134 -14.44 5.91 -3.04
CA TYR A 134 -15.55 5.30 -2.31
C TYR A 134 -15.65 5.86 -0.90
N ASP A 135 -16.83 6.37 -0.52
CA ASP A 135 -17.08 7.00 0.78
C ASP A 135 -17.78 6.09 1.82
N GLY A 136 -17.93 4.81 1.51
CA GLY A 136 -18.72 3.85 2.31
C GLY A 136 -20.11 3.58 1.72
N SER A 137 -20.62 4.46 0.87
CA SER A 137 -21.92 4.32 0.17
C SER A 137 -21.81 4.56 -1.33
N THR A 138 -21.11 5.60 -1.78
CA THR A 138 -21.05 6.05 -3.16
C THR A 138 -19.71 5.68 -3.79
N TYR A 139 -19.76 4.96 -4.91
CA TYR A 139 -18.62 4.70 -5.79
C TYR A 139 -18.60 5.71 -6.93
N ALA A 140 -17.49 6.36 -7.17
CA ALA A 140 -17.32 7.33 -8.25
C ALA A 140 -15.98 7.14 -8.98
N LEU A 141 -16.02 7.17 -10.32
CA LEU A 141 -14.81 7.16 -11.14
C LEU A 141 -14.19 8.55 -11.16
N LEU A 142 -12.86 8.59 -11.12
CA LEU A 142 -12.06 9.80 -11.30
C LEU A 142 -11.61 9.90 -12.77
N ASN A 143 -12.51 10.32 -13.62
CA ASN A 143 -12.32 10.38 -15.09
C ASN A 143 -12.20 11.80 -15.63
N GLY A 144 -12.03 12.78 -14.75
CA GLY A 144 -11.93 14.20 -15.13
C GLY A 144 -13.26 14.85 -15.47
N SER A 145 -14.40 14.21 -15.22
CA SER A 145 -15.74 14.71 -15.59
C SER A 145 -16.35 15.69 -14.57
N ALA A 146 -15.64 16.03 -13.51
CA ALA A 146 -16.16 16.91 -12.46
C ALA A 146 -15.87 18.38 -12.75
N GLY A 147 -16.88 19.13 -13.10
CA GLY A 147 -16.83 20.59 -13.27
C GLY A 147 -16.36 21.07 -14.65
N SER A 148 -16.55 22.36 -14.91
CA SER A 148 -16.05 22.99 -16.11
C SER A 148 -14.54 23.20 -16.01
N GLY A 149 -13.76 22.48 -16.81
CA GLY A 149 -12.29 22.58 -16.84
C GLY A 149 -11.57 21.51 -16.02
N ALA A 150 -12.20 20.36 -15.76
CA ALA A 150 -11.66 19.28 -14.96
C ALA A 150 -10.36 18.65 -15.49
N GLY A 151 -9.90 19.03 -16.67
CA GLY A 151 -8.69 18.51 -17.29
C GLY A 151 -8.79 17.03 -17.68
N THR A 152 -7.68 16.48 -18.15
CA THR A 152 -7.61 15.06 -18.50
C THR A 152 -7.16 14.23 -17.30
N ALA A 153 -8.01 13.32 -16.85
CA ALA A 153 -7.63 12.36 -15.81
C ALA A 153 -6.57 11.39 -16.33
N PRO A 154 -5.62 10.96 -15.47
CA PRO A 154 -4.66 9.94 -15.84
C PRO A 154 -5.39 8.63 -16.16
N ALA A 155 -5.05 8.03 -17.30
CA ALA A 155 -5.58 6.74 -17.68
C ALA A 155 -4.79 5.64 -16.98
N ASN A 156 -5.50 4.71 -16.37
CA ASN A 156 -4.94 3.46 -15.81
C ASN A 156 -3.71 3.68 -14.88
N PRO A 157 -3.85 4.49 -13.82
CA PRO A 157 -2.75 4.66 -12.88
C PRO A 157 -2.57 3.43 -11.99
N ALA A 158 -1.31 3.05 -11.74
CA ALA A 158 -0.95 1.95 -10.86
C ALA A 158 -0.72 2.38 -9.39
N HIS A 159 -0.34 3.63 -9.18
CA HIS A 159 0.03 4.14 -7.86
C HIS A 159 -0.75 5.39 -7.52
N VAL A 160 -1.09 5.51 -6.25
CA VAL A 160 -1.79 6.68 -5.70
C VAL A 160 -1.21 7.07 -4.35
N ALA A 161 -1.13 8.37 -4.12
CA ALA A 161 -0.82 8.94 -2.81
C ALA A 161 -1.61 10.23 -2.59
N VAL A 162 -2.15 10.38 -1.39
CA VAL A 162 -2.77 11.63 -0.94
C VAL A 162 -1.74 12.43 -0.16
N HIS A 163 -1.46 13.65 -0.62
CA HIS A 163 -0.49 14.51 0.00
C HIS A 163 -0.93 15.97 -0.05
N ARG A 164 -0.88 16.66 1.08
CA ARG A 164 -1.20 18.10 1.20
C ARG A 164 -2.48 18.54 0.48
N GLY A 165 -3.56 17.77 0.67
CA GLY A 165 -4.87 18.10 0.10
C GLY A 165 -5.00 17.86 -1.40
N ARG A 166 -4.11 17.09 -2.00
CA ARG A 166 -4.15 16.68 -3.41
C ARG A 166 -4.03 15.17 -3.52
N VAL A 167 -4.52 14.63 -4.61
CA VAL A 167 -4.29 13.22 -4.97
C VAL A 167 -3.25 13.20 -6.09
N PHE A 168 -2.22 12.38 -5.90
CA PHE A 168 -1.15 12.15 -6.86
C PHE A 168 -1.28 10.75 -7.43
N PHE A 169 -1.12 10.62 -8.74
CA PHE A 169 -1.22 9.37 -9.49
C PHE A 169 0.04 9.17 -10.32
N SER A 170 0.49 7.93 -10.43
CA SER A 170 1.61 7.56 -11.31
C SER A 170 1.50 6.12 -11.77
N GLY A 171 2.48 5.66 -12.57
CA GLY A 171 2.50 4.31 -13.11
C GLY A 171 1.52 4.13 -14.26
N MET A 172 1.21 5.20 -15.01
CA MET A 172 0.44 5.08 -16.24
C MET A 172 1.28 4.37 -17.30
N SER A 173 0.70 3.39 -17.99
CA SER A 173 1.42 2.62 -19.02
C SER A 173 1.87 3.47 -20.21
N ALA A 174 1.21 4.60 -20.47
CA ALA A 174 1.59 5.55 -21.50
C ALA A 174 2.84 6.37 -21.15
N ASP A 175 3.04 6.65 -19.86
CA ASP A 175 4.21 7.38 -19.35
C ASP A 175 4.46 6.97 -17.88
N THR A 176 5.41 6.07 -17.68
CA THR A 176 5.77 5.51 -16.37
C THR A 176 6.55 6.48 -15.49
N ALA A 177 7.00 7.60 -16.04
CA ALA A 177 7.76 8.64 -15.36
C ALA A 177 6.91 9.88 -15.02
N GLU A 178 5.63 9.89 -15.41
CA GLU A 178 4.71 10.97 -15.12
C GLU A 178 4.05 10.82 -13.76
N ILE A 179 3.90 11.94 -13.05
CA ILE A 179 3.02 12.08 -11.89
C ILE A 179 1.92 13.09 -12.25
N ALA A 180 0.68 12.63 -12.34
CA ALA A 180 -0.47 13.48 -12.45
C ALA A 180 -1.02 13.85 -11.06
N TYR A 181 -1.50 15.06 -10.88
CA TYR A 181 -2.05 15.51 -9.60
C TYR A 181 -3.30 16.38 -9.77
N THR A 182 -4.17 16.31 -8.77
CA THR A 182 -5.42 17.07 -8.76
C THR A 182 -5.24 18.49 -8.25
N ALA A 183 -6.24 19.33 -8.48
CA ALA A 183 -6.41 20.59 -7.78
C ALA A 183 -6.52 20.36 -6.25
N ILE A 184 -6.19 21.39 -5.46
CA ILE A 184 -6.25 21.29 -4.00
C ILE A 184 -7.71 21.07 -3.54
N LEU A 185 -7.88 20.16 -2.56
CA LEU A 185 -9.16 19.75 -1.99
C LEU A 185 -10.17 19.22 -3.03
N SER A 186 -9.67 18.74 -4.16
CA SER A 186 -10.45 18.06 -5.19
C SER A 186 -9.84 16.71 -5.50
N GLU A 187 -10.67 15.69 -5.68
CA GLU A 187 -10.24 14.37 -6.10
C GLU A 187 -10.35 14.13 -7.62
N ASN A 188 -11.10 14.97 -8.35
CA ASN A 188 -11.42 14.74 -9.77
C ASN A 188 -11.24 15.99 -10.67
N ASP A 189 -10.52 17.00 -10.21
CA ASP A 189 -10.18 18.19 -11.03
C ASP A 189 -8.68 18.17 -11.34
N PHE A 190 -8.35 17.92 -12.59
CA PHE A 190 -6.98 17.87 -13.12
C PHE A 190 -6.61 19.11 -13.95
N SER A 191 -7.49 20.13 -13.98
CA SER A 191 -7.25 21.31 -14.80
C SER A 191 -6.15 22.21 -14.25
N ALA A 192 -5.30 22.70 -15.13
CA ALA A 192 -4.24 23.64 -14.76
C ALA A 192 -4.81 24.96 -14.21
N ALA A 193 -6.00 25.37 -14.67
CA ALA A 193 -6.68 26.56 -14.18
C ALA A 193 -7.05 26.49 -12.71
N SER A 194 -7.36 25.29 -12.20
CA SER A 194 -7.64 25.00 -10.79
C SER A 194 -6.39 24.60 -10.01
N GLY A 195 -5.23 24.51 -10.66
CA GLY A 195 -3.98 24.09 -10.07
C GLY A 195 -3.78 22.56 -10.04
N GLY A 196 -4.51 21.79 -10.86
CA GLY A 196 -4.17 20.44 -11.24
C GLY A 196 -3.09 20.42 -12.32
N GLY A 197 -2.55 19.24 -12.64
CA GLY A 197 -1.55 19.09 -13.70
C GLY A 197 -0.71 17.84 -13.58
N SER A 198 0.44 17.86 -14.22
CA SER A 198 1.41 16.77 -14.14
C SER A 198 2.85 17.29 -14.05
N LEU A 199 3.76 16.40 -13.65
CA LEU A 199 5.19 16.65 -13.62
C LEU A 199 5.95 15.37 -14.01
N GLN A 200 7.14 15.55 -14.59
CA GLN A 200 7.99 14.45 -15.01
C GLN A 200 9.10 14.18 -14.00
N VAL A 201 9.37 12.90 -13.77
CA VAL A 201 10.48 12.39 -12.97
C VAL A 201 11.49 11.76 -13.92
N PRO A 202 12.82 11.87 -13.67
CA PRO A 202 13.83 11.34 -14.61
C PRO A 202 13.95 9.81 -14.67
N ASP A 203 13.09 9.04 -14.01
CA ASP A 203 13.17 7.59 -13.88
C ASP A 203 11.77 6.97 -13.76
N THR A 204 11.64 5.68 -14.07
CA THR A 204 10.38 4.93 -13.95
C THR A 204 9.90 4.88 -12.50
N ILE A 205 8.67 5.29 -12.25
CA ILE A 205 8.09 5.34 -10.91
C ILE A 205 7.52 3.97 -10.54
N VAL A 206 7.90 3.49 -9.36
CA VAL A 206 7.48 2.20 -8.79
C VAL A 206 6.46 2.39 -7.67
N GLN A 207 6.55 3.51 -6.92
CA GLN A 207 5.57 3.81 -5.86
C GLN A 207 5.62 5.29 -5.46
N LEU A 208 4.50 5.79 -4.99
CA LEU A 208 4.36 7.08 -4.32
C LEU A 208 4.01 6.87 -2.85
N LYS A 209 4.63 7.64 -1.95
CA LYS A 209 4.28 7.61 -0.54
C LYS A 209 4.36 8.99 0.08
N SER A 210 3.27 9.43 0.68
CA SER A 210 3.28 10.64 1.52
C SER A 210 3.97 10.30 2.84
N PHE A 211 5.00 11.03 3.19
CA PHE A 211 5.72 10.87 4.45
C PHE A 211 6.00 12.23 5.06
N ARG A 212 5.35 12.53 6.17
CA ARG A 212 5.40 13.84 6.83
C ARG A 212 5.06 14.96 5.85
N GLU A 213 5.97 15.91 5.66
CA GLU A 213 5.80 17.09 4.80
C GLU A 213 6.22 16.87 3.34
N LYS A 214 6.51 15.62 2.92
CA LYS A 214 7.09 15.29 1.62
C LYS A 214 6.31 14.19 0.93
N LEU A 215 6.19 14.29 -0.38
CA LEU A 215 5.84 13.14 -1.19
C LEU A 215 7.11 12.45 -1.64
N ILE A 216 7.32 11.22 -1.22
CA ILE A 216 8.47 10.40 -1.61
C ILE A 216 8.08 9.60 -2.85
N ILE A 217 8.95 9.66 -3.85
CA ILE A 217 8.77 9.04 -5.16
C ILE A 217 9.84 7.96 -5.28
N PHE A 218 9.43 6.71 -5.23
CA PHE A 218 10.30 5.56 -5.40
C PHE A 218 10.34 5.19 -6.87
N CYS A 219 11.53 5.18 -7.46
CA CYS A 219 11.75 4.79 -8.84
C CYS A 219 12.59 3.51 -8.91
N GLU A 220 12.77 2.96 -10.11
CA GLU A 220 13.54 1.72 -10.31
C GLU A 220 15.00 1.85 -9.87
N ASN A 221 15.64 3.00 -10.15
CA ASN A 221 17.08 3.20 -9.90
C ASN A 221 17.35 4.40 -8.97
N SER A 222 16.34 5.13 -8.54
CA SER A 222 16.49 6.39 -7.81
C SER A 222 15.32 6.62 -6.86
N ILE A 223 15.49 7.55 -5.92
CA ILE A 223 14.42 8.00 -5.03
C ILE A 223 14.43 9.51 -5.01
N TYR A 224 13.28 10.11 -5.25
CA TYR A 224 13.06 11.55 -5.20
C TYR A 224 12.11 11.95 -4.08
N GLN A 225 12.12 13.21 -3.73
CA GLN A 225 11.11 13.86 -2.91
C GLN A 225 10.55 15.05 -3.65
N LEU A 226 9.23 15.20 -3.60
CA LEU A 226 8.56 16.42 -4.02
C LEU A 226 8.35 17.31 -2.81
N LEU A 227 8.87 18.51 -2.89
CA LEU A 227 8.72 19.59 -1.91
C LEU A 227 7.76 20.63 -2.47
N GLY A 228 7.25 21.48 -1.60
CA GLY A 228 6.29 22.52 -1.97
C GLY A 228 4.84 22.15 -1.62
N SER A 229 3.94 23.10 -1.79
CA SER A 229 2.52 22.98 -1.46
C SER A 229 1.60 23.29 -2.64
N SER A 230 2.14 23.90 -3.69
CA SER A 230 1.41 24.33 -4.89
C SER A 230 2.23 24.07 -6.15
N PRO A 231 1.60 23.98 -7.33
CA PRO A 231 2.33 23.79 -8.58
C PRO A 231 3.41 24.82 -8.87
N SER A 232 3.26 26.02 -8.32
CA SER A 232 4.23 27.12 -8.52
C SER A 232 5.50 26.98 -7.66
N ASP A 233 5.46 26.18 -6.60
CA ASP A 233 6.59 25.95 -5.68
C ASP A 233 7.00 24.48 -5.60
N PHE A 234 6.47 23.63 -6.46
CA PHE A 234 6.91 22.23 -6.53
C PHE A 234 8.36 22.12 -6.97
N VAL A 235 9.15 21.45 -6.13
CA VAL A 235 10.56 21.17 -6.40
C VAL A 235 10.80 19.69 -6.26
N LEU A 236 11.18 19.04 -7.36
CA LEU A 236 11.64 17.66 -7.36
C LEU A 236 13.12 17.62 -6.97
N SER A 237 13.43 16.96 -5.86
CA SER A 237 14.78 16.87 -5.31
C SER A 237 15.17 15.41 -5.13
N PRO A 238 16.36 14.97 -5.61
CA PRO A 238 16.80 13.60 -5.41
C PRO A 238 17.18 13.36 -3.94
N ILE A 239 16.76 12.22 -3.41
CA ILE A 239 17.27 11.66 -2.15
C ILE A 239 18.48 10.79 -2.45
N THR A 240 18.37 9.93 -3.47
CA THR A 240 19.46 9.12 -4.01
C THR A 240 19.25 8.89 -5.50
N ARG A 241 20.34 8.71 -6.24
CA ARG A 241 20.34 8.40 -7.67
C ARG A 241 20.91 7.03 -8.00
N ASP A 242 21.33 6.30 -6.99
CA ASP A 242 22.03 5.02 -7.11
C ASP A 242 21.31 3.88 -6.36
N LEU A 243 20.18 4.17 -5.77
CA LEU A 243 19.32 3.20 -5.06
C LEU A 243 17.87 3.44 -5.45
N GLY A 244 17.22 2.38 -5.92
CA GLY A 244 15.82 2.39 -6.29
C GLY A 244 14.98 1.38 -5.50
N CYS A 245 13.77 1.15 -5.99
CA CYS A 245 12.79 0.25 -5.40
C CYS A 245 12.38 -0.81 -6.44
N VAL A 246 12.43 -2.08 -6.07
CA VAL A 246 12.08 -3.20 -6.96
C VAL A 246 10.58 -3.49 -6.93
N ASP A 247 9.93 -3.36 -5.76
CA ASP A 247 8.51 -3.64 -5.59
C ASP A 247 7.86 -2.56 -4.72
N GLY A 248 6.93 -1.80 -5.31
CA GLY A 248 6.21 -0.73 -4.62
C GLY A 248 5.39 -1.18 -3.41
N PHE A 249 4.94 -2.44 -3.38
CA PHE A 249 4.22 -2.98 -2.24
C PHE A 249 5.12 -3.32 -1.04
N SER A 250 6.44 -3.30 -1.22
CA SER A 250 7.41 -3.42 -0.12
C SER A 250 7.61 -2.10 0.64
N VAL A 251 7.17 -0.98 0.07
CA VAL A 251 7.30 0.35 0.69
C VAL A 251 6.31 0.48 1.85
N GLN A 252 6.85 0.58 3.06
CA GLN A 252 6.07 0.68 4.29
C GLN A 252 6.52 1.90 5.10
N GLU A 253 5.56 2.58 5.72
CA GLU A 253 5.84 3.61 6.69
C GLU A 253 6.02 2.98 8.08
N PHE A 254 7.13 3.31 8.70
CA PHE A 254 7.43 2.91 10.06
C PHE A 254 7.55 4.18 10.91
N GLY A 255 6.53 4.44 11.71
CA GLY A 255 6.42 5.63 12.56
C GLY A 255 6.70 5.36 14.02
#